data_a1f3eb769d20e1cc610a49c5ae65a08d
#
_entry.id   a1f3eb769d20e1cc610a49c5ae65a08d
#
_cell.length_a   1.000
_cell.length_b   1.000
_cell.length_c   1.000
_cell.angle_alpha   90.00
_cell.angle_beta   90.00
_cell.angle_gamma   90.00
#
_symmetry.space_group_name_H-M   'P 1'
#
loop_
_entity.id
_entity.type
_entity.pdbx_description
1 polymer ?
#
loop_
_entity_poly.entity_id
_entity_poly.type
_entity_poly.pdbx_seq_one_letter_code
_entity_poly.pdbx_strand_id
1 'polypeptide(L)'
;MLAEQFDVSRPTIREAIIALEVRGKVEVKTSSGVYLLEQLPESANESQVSAFELTQARALIEGEAAALAASHISDDELAALEQTVIAMANGDDPEKADKEFHRIISTSTRNRAVLLAVENFWGLRERCSNIKEAYANVCSTSEQQRIEEHRNIFNALKARNPEAARSAMHAHFNRLINALFDASEAKALEEIK
;
A
#
# COMPACT_ATOMS: atom_id res chain seq x y z
N MET A 1 -12.97 -17.30 -36.73
CA MET A 1 -11.59 -17.20 -36.15
C MET A 1 -11.44 -15.83 -35.51
N LEU A 2 -10.53 -15.66 -34.50
CA LEU A 2 -10.39 -14.38 -33.75
C LEU A 2 -10.20 -13.17 -34.71
N ALA A 3 -9.40 -13.30 -35.74
CA ALA A 3 -9.17 -12.23 -36.73
C ALA A 3 -10.47 -11.74 -37.41
N GLU A 4 -11.36 -12.63 -37.72
CA GLU A 4 -12.67 -12.30 -38.30
C GLU A 4 -13.61 -11.70 -37.26
N GLN A 5 -13.57 -12.20 -36.01
CA GLN A 5 -14.40 -11.72 -34.91
C GLN A 5 -14.09 -10.28 -34.53
N PHE A 6 -12.80 -9.90 -34.59
CA PHE A 6 -12.35 -8.56 -34.26
C PHE A 6 -12.10 -7.65 -35.45
N ASP A 7 -12.40 -8.13 -36.66
CA ASP A 7 -12.20 -7.41 -37.95
C ASP A 7 -10.79 -6.84 -38.11
N VAL A 8 -9.78 -7.66 -37.82
CA VAL A 8 -8.36 -7.30 -37.92
C VAL A 8 -7.58 -8.36 -38.68
N SER A 9 -6.36 -8.03 -39.09
CA SER A 9 -5.50 -8.97 -39.82
C SER A 9 -5.01 -10.11 -38.92
N ARG A 10 -4.71 -11.28 -39.51
CA ARG A 10 -4.10 -12.41 -38.78
C ARG A 10 -2.76 -12.05 -38.10
N PRO A 11 -1.85 -11.28 -38.74
CA PRO A 11 -0.65 -10.78 -38.08
C PRO A 11 -0.96 -9.95 -36.83
N THR A 12 -1.95 -9.05 -36.86
CA THR A 12 -2.36 -8.24 -35.73
C THR A 12 -2.80 -9.09 -34.51
N ILE A 13 -3.61 -10.13 -34.77
CA ILE A 13 -4.01 -11.08 -33.72
C ILE A 13 -2.79 -11.83 -33.17
N ARG A 14 -1.85 -12.23 -34.02
CA ARG A 14 -0.64 -12.92 -33.58
C ARG A 14 0.22 -12.04 -32.65
N GLU A 15 0.41 -10.78 -33.02
CA GLU A 15 1.15 -9.81 -32.20
C GLU A 15 0.45 -9.56 -30.84
N ALA A 16 -0.88 -9.45 -30.85
CA ALA A 16 -1.68 -9.32 -29.65
C ALA A 16 -1.54 -10.54 -28.72
N ILE A 17 -1.56 -11.76 -29.29
CA ILE A 17 -1.37 -13.02 -28.56
C ILE A 17 0.04 -13.06 -27.95
N ILE A 18 1.09 -12.70 -28.71
CA ILE A 18 2.46 -12.64 -28.18
C ILE A 18 2.55 -11.64 -27.02
N ALA A 19 1.95 -10.46 -27.17
CA ALA A 19 1.93 -9.46 -26.10
C ALA A 19 1.20 -9.95 -24.83
N LEU A 20 0.13 -10.73 -24.99
CA LEU A 20 -0.60 -11.34 -23.87
C LEU A 20 0.18 -12.51 -23.25
N GLU A 21 0.92 -13.28 -24.04
CA GLU A 21 1.77 -14.36 -23.56
C GLU A 21 2.96 -13.83 -22.74
N VAL A 22 3.63 -12.76 -23.22
CA VAL A 22 4.69 -12.06 -22.48
C VAL A 22 4.18 -11.51 -21.14
N ARG A 23 2.90 -11.13 -21.09
CA ARG A 23 2.24 -10.68 -19.86
C ARG A 23 1.70 -11.81 -18.99
N GLY A 24 1.93 -13.06 -19.36
CA GLY A 24 1.43 -14.22 -18.61
C GLY A 24 -0.11 -14.35 -18.60
N LYS A 25 -0.81 -13.75 -19.55
CA LYS A 25 -2.28 -13.81 -19.64
C LYS A 25 -2.77 -15.01 -20.44
N VAL A 26 -1.96 -15.50 -21.35
CA VAL A 26 -2.25 -16.68 -22.19
C VAL A 26 -1.03 -17.57 -22.32
N GLU A 27 -1.26 -18.85 -22.59
CA GLU A 27 -0.24 -19.82 -22.97
C GLU A 27 -0.51 -20.30 -24.41
N VAL A 28 0.51 -20.25 -25.28
CA VAL A 28 0.42 -20.77 -26.62
C VAL A 28 0.96 -22.20 -26.66
N LYS A 29 0.08 -23.20 -26.77
CA LYS A 29 0.47 -24.61 -26.95
C LYS A 29 0.57 -24.92 -28.44
N THR A 30 1.78 -25.20 -28.89
CA THR A 30 2.04 -25.56 -30.30
C THR A 30 1.11 -26.68 -30.73
N SER A 31 0.40 -26.48 -31.85
CA SER A 31 -0.59 -27.41 -32.42
C SER A 31 -1.89 -27.62 -31.66
N SER A 32 -2.09 -26.93 -30.51
CA SER A 32 -3.27 -27.11 -29.65
C SER A 32 -4.12 -25.84 -29.55
N GLY A 33 -3.48 -24.66 -29.51
CA GLY A 33 -4.21 -23.39 -29.45
C GLY A 33 -3.64 -22.40 -28.45
N VAL A 34 -4.41 -21.34 -28.22
CA VAL A 34 -4.13 -20.30 -27.22
C VAL A 34 -5.10 -20.52 -26.09
N TYR A 35 -4.55 -20.68 -24.90
CA TYR A 35 -5.30 -20.91 -23.68
C TYR A 35 -5.17 -19.67 -22.80
N LEU A 36 -6.29 -19.17 -22.32
CA LEU A 36 -6.26 -18.23 -21.19
C LEU A 36 -5.58 -18.97 -20.03
N LEU A 37 -4.46 -18.46 -19.57
CA LEU A 37 -4.01 -18.83 -18.25
C LEU A 37 -5.08 -18.28 -17.33
N GLU A 38 -5.86 -19.18 -16.68
CA GLU A 38 -6.45 -18.79 -15.43
C GLU A 38 -5.27 -18.23 -14.63
N GLN A 39 -5.24 -16.92 -14.51
CA GLN A 39 -4.36 -16.34 -13.53
C GLN A 39 -4.76 -17.08 -12.25
N LEU A 40 -3.90 -17.95 -11.77
CA LEU A 40 -3.75 -18.04 -10.33
C LEU A 40 -3.68 -16.58 -9.93
N PRO A 41 -4.72 -16.08 -9.26
CA PRO A 41 -4.79 -14.65 -9.07
C PRO A 41 -3.42 -14.23 -8.56
N GLU A 42 -2.84 -13.15 -9.12
CA GLU A 42 -1.71 -12.49 -8.45
C GLU A 42 -2.04 -12.36 -6.96
N SER A 43 -3.32 -12.32 -6.64
CA SER A 43 -3.94 -12.52 -5.34
C SER A 43 -3.65 -13.85 -4.63
N ALA A 44 -3.28 -14.96 -5.26
CA ALA A 44 -3.01 -16.18 -4.47
C ALA A 44 -1.74 -16.04 -3.62
N ASN A 45 -0.70 -15.35 -4.13
CA ASN A 45 0.46 -14.98 -3.34
C ASN A 45 0.18 -13.74 -2.48
N GLU A 46 -0.61 -12.78 -2.96
CA GLU A 46 -1.02 -11.60 -2.21
C GLU A 46 -1.95 -11.96 -1.05
N SER A 47 -2.85 -12.94 -1.21
CA SER A 47 -3.75 -13.40 -0.15
C SER A 47 -3.04 -14.14 0.99
N GLN A 48 -1.79 -14.52 0.80
CA GLN A 48 -0.95 -15.11 1.85
C GLN A 48 -0.25 -14.06 2.72
N VAL A 49 -0.19 -12.81 2.26
CA VAL A 49 0.39 -11.71 3.05
C VAL A 49 -0.55 -11.35 4.20
N SER A 50 -0.05 -11.40 5.41
CA SER A 50 -0.78 -10.95 6.59
C SER A 50 -0.69 -9.43 6.78
N ALA A 51 -1.67 -8.86 7.50
CA ALA A 51 -1.62 -7.46 7.89
C ALA A 51 -0.36 -7.12 8.72
N PHE A 52 0.12 -8.09 9.50
CA PHE A 52 1.32 -7.96 10.32
C PHE A 52 2.58 -7.84 9.44
N GLU A 53 2.78 -8.75 8.48
CA GLU A 53 3.91 -8.71 7.55
C GLU A 53 3.91 -7.44 6.70
N LEU A 54 2.72 -7.03 6.21
CA LEU A 54 2.57 -5.78 5.47
C LEU A 54 2.98 -4.59 6.32
N THR A 55 2.53 -4.53 7.60
CA THR A 55 2.84 -3.42 8.50
C THR A 55 4.33 -3.37 8.84
N GLN A 56 4.97 -4.53 9.03
CA GLN A 56 6.42 -4.59 9.23
C GLN A 56 7.19 -4.08 8.00
N ALA A 57 6.81 -4.50 6.80
CA ALA A 57 7.44 -4.03 5.56
C ALA A 57 7.26 -2.51 5.39
N ARG A 58 6.08 -1.98 5.71
CA ARG A 58 5.79 -0.54 5.72
C ARG A 58 6.68 0.20 6.72
N ALA A 59 6.80 -0.30 7.94
CA ALA A 59 7.66 0.31 8.97
C ALA A 59 9.10 0.47 8.48
N LEU A 60 9.67 -0.56 7.87
CA LEU A 60 11.05 -0.56 7.34
C LEU A 60 11.23 0.46 6.21
N ILE A 61 10.33 0.48 5.24
CA ILE A 61 10.46 1.32 4.04
C ILE A 61 10.03 2.75 4.33
N GLU A 62 8.90 2.95 4.99
CA GLU A 62 8.34 4.29 5.20
C GLU A 62 9.05 5.05 6.34
N GLY A 63 9.67 4.34 7.29
CA GLY A 63 10.57 4.95 8.27
C GLY A 63 11.78 5.62 7.61
N GLU A 64 12.46 4.90 6.72
CA GLU A 64 13.59 5.48 5.96
C GLU A 64 13.12 6.51 4.93
N ALA A 65 11.95 6.31 4.33
CA ALA A 65 11.35 7.30 3.43
C ALA A 65 11.08 8.62 4.16
N ALA A 66 10.58 8.60 5.39
CA ALA A 66 10.34 9.80 6.18
C ALA A 66 11.65 10.54 6.51
N ALA A 67 12.72 9.82 6.86
CA ALA A 67 14.03 10.41 7.08
C ALA A 67 14.59 11.08 5.82
N LEU A 68 14.49 10.40 4.67
CA LEU A 68 14.94 10.94 3.39
C LEU A 68 14.09 12.14 2.96
N ALA A 69 12.77 12.06 3.13
CA ALA A 69 11.85 13.14 2.80
C ALA A 69 12.12 14.41 3.63
N ALA A 70 12.49 14.29 4.90
CA ALA A 70 12.79 15.44 5.76
C ALA A 70 13.86 16.38 5.17
N SER A 71 14.80 15.84 4.39
CA SER A 71 15.85 16.62 3.73
C SER A 71 15.42 17.25 2.41
N HIS A 72 14.31 16.83 1.80
CA HIS A 72 13.94 17.20 0.42
C HIS A 72 12.54 17.79 0.29
N ILE A 73 11.69 17.63 1.29
CA ILE A 73 10.29 18.07 1.26
C ILE A 73 10.20 19.60 1.05
N SER A 74 9.40 20.05 0.09
CA SER A 74 9.15 21.46 -0.17
C SER A 74 8.10 22.03 0.78
N ASP A 75 8.01 23.36 0.83
CA ASP A 75 7.00 24.02 1.66
C ASP A 75 5.58 23.79 1.14
N ASP A 76 5.40 23.65 -0.18
CA ASP A 76 4.12 23.29 -0.80
C ASP A 76 3.71 21.84 -0.43
N GLU A 77 4.68 20.91 -0.42
CA GLU A 77 4.42 19.53 0.02
C GLU A 77 4.12 19.46 1.52
N LEU A 78 4.78 20.27 2.34
CA LEU A 78 4.45 20.41 3.76
C LEU A 78 3.04 20.97 3.97
N ALA A 79 2.65 21.97 3.19
CA ALA A 79 1.28 22.52 3.25
C ALA A 79 0.23 21.45 2.85
N ALA A 80 0.49 20.68 1.79
CA ALA A 80 -0.38 19.58 1.38
C ALA A 80 -0.44 18.48 2.45
N LEU A 81 0.70 18.13 3.07
CA LEU A 81 0.79 17.15 4.14
C LEU A 81 0.00 17.59 5.39
N GLU A 82 0.04 18.88 5.75
CA GLU A 82 -0.75 19.43 6.85
C GLU A 82 -2.25 19.28 6.61
N GLN A 83 -2.71 19.50 5.35
CA GLN A 83 -4.12 19.32 5.00
C GLN A 83 -4.61 17.87 5.19
N THR A 84 -3.75 16.87 4.95
CA THR A 84 -4.14 15.47 5.21
C THR A 84 -4.31 15.19 6.71
N VAL A 85 -3.48 15.78 7.57
CA VAL A 85 -3.61 15.66 9.03
C VAL A 85 -4.90 16.35 9.51
N ILE A 86 -5.25 17.52 8.95
CA ILE A 86 -6.49 18.23 9.24
C ILE A 86 -7.70 17.41 8.79
N ALA A 87 -7.67 16.85 7.58
CA ALA A 87 -8.76 16.02 7.06
C ALA A 87 -9.00 14.78 7.94
N MET A 88 -7.92 14.10 8.37
CA MET A 88 -8.03 12.98 9.32
C MET A 88 -8.67 13.42 10.65
N ALA A 89 -8.30 14.60 11.16
CA ALA A 89 -8.83 15.12 12.43
C ALA A 89 -10.32 15.53 12.34
N ASN A 90 -10.77 15.96 11.16
CA ASN A 90 -12.16 16.31 10.90
C ASN A 90 -13.06 15.11 10.57
N GLY A 91 -12.47 13.94 10.33
CA GLY A 91 -13.20 12.77 9.85
C GLY A 91 -13.55 12.82 8.35
N ASP A 92 -12.92 13.70 7.58
CA ASP A 92 -13.11 13.85 6.15
C ASP A 92 -12.34 12.75 5.39
N ASP A 93 -13.01 11.62 5.14
CA ASP A 93 -12.43 10.45 4.47
C ASP A 93 -11.04 10.08 5.04
N PRO A 94 -10.97 9.68 6.32
CA PRO A 94 -9.70 9.55 7.04
C PRO A 94 -8.78 8.46 6.45
N GLU A 95 -9.32 7.46 5.76
CA GLU A 95 -8.51 6.44 5.10
C GLU A 95 -7.82 6.98 3.84
N LYS A 96 -8.52 7.79 3.06
CA LYS A 96 -7.96 8.47 1.90
C LYS A 96 -6.92 9.51 2.31
N ALA A 97 -7.20 10.27 3.39
CA ALA A 97 -6.25 11.22 3.93
C ALA A 97 -4.96 10.56 4.45
N ASP A 98 -5.08 9.42 5.12
CA ASP A 98 -3.98 8.57 5.58
C ASP A 98 -3.12 8.09 4.38
N LYS A 99 -3.75 7.54 3.36
CA LYS A 99 -3.07 7.11 2.12
C LYS A 99 -2.30 8.27 1.47
N GLU A 100 -2.94 9.42 1.33
CA GLU A 100 -2.33 10.61 0.72
C GLU A 100 -1.16 11.16 1.56
N PHE A 101 -1.27 11.13 2.90
CA PHE A 101 -0.18 11.48 3.80
C PHE A 101 1.09 10.68 3.50
N HIS A 102 0.98 9.36 3.47
CA HIS A 102 2.11 8.47 3.19
C HIS A 102 2.62 8.62 1.75
N ARG A 103 1.72 8.90 0.79
CA ARG A 103 2.09 9.16 -0.60
C ARG A 103 2.91 10.44 -0.76
N ILE A 104 2.52 11.53 -0.10
CA ILE A 104 3.25 12.81 -0.13
C ILE A 104 4.67 12.61 0.42
N ILE A 105 4.81 11.95 1.57
CA ILE A 105 6.13 11.65 2.16
C ILE A 105 6.99 10.86 1.18
N SER A 106 6.45 9.80 0.60
CA SER A 106 7.17 8.93 -0.34
C SER A 106 7.58 9.67 -1.61
N THR A 107 6.73 10.57 -2.12
CA THR A 107 7.03 11.44 -3.27
C THR A 107 8.14 12.41 -2.94
N SER A 108 8.14 12.98 -1.73
CA SER A 108 9.15 13.94 -1.25
C SER A 108 10.55 13.33 -1.09
N THR A 109 10.67 12.00 -1.09
CA THR A 109 11.97 11.32 -1.14
C THR A 109 12.74 11.55 -2.43
N ARG A 110 12.07 12.00 -3.51
CA ARG A 110 12.59 12.08 -4.88
C ARG A 110 13.07 10.72 -5.44
N ASN A 111 12.67 9.64 -4.80
CA ASN A 111 12.97 8.26 -5.20
C ASN A 111 11.70 7.55 -5.69
N ARG A 112 11.58 7.39 -7.00
CA ARG A 112 10.40 6.76 -7.62
C ARG A 112 10.21 5.30 -7.19
N ALA A 113 11.29 4.56 -6.89
CA ALA A 113 11.18 3.18 -6.44
C ALA A 113 10.55 3.09 -5.04
N VAL A 114 10.88 4.04 -4.14
CA VAL A 114 10.25 4.14 -2.82
C VAL A 114 8.76 4.45 -2.96
N LEU A 115 8.40 5.43 -3.81
CA LEU A 115 6.99 5.75 -4.08
C LEU A 115 6.22 4.52 -4.58
N LEU A 116 6.75 3.80 -5.56
CA LEU A 116 6.11 2.60 -6.11
C LEU A 116 5.95 1.48 -5.07
N ALA A 117 6.92 1.31 -4.18
CA ALA A 117 6.82 0.34 -3.09
C ALA A 117 5.67 0.68 -2.14
N VAL A 118 5.57 1.96 -1.73
CA VAL A 118 4.50 2.43 -0.84
C VAL A 118 3.13 2.35 -1.51
N GLU A 119 3.01 2.73 -2.78
CA GLU A 119 1.77 2.56 -3.56
C GLU A 119 1.34 1.09 -3.65
N ASN A 120 2.29 0.17 -3.77
CA ASN A 120 2.02 -1.27 -3.77
C ASN A 120 1.52 -1.77 -2.41
N PHE A 121 2.08 -1.29 -1.31
CA PHE A 121 1.60 -1.61 0.04
C PHE A 121 0.15 -1.16 0.26
N TRP A 122 -0.20 0.03 -0.21
CA TRP A 122 -1.57 0.51 -0.18
C TRP A 122 -2.49 -0.31 -1.07
N GLY A 123 -2.00 -0.71 -2.25
CA GLY A 123 -2.73 -1.62 -3.13
C GLY A 123 -3.05 -2.97 -2.47
N LEU A 124 -2.09 -3.58 -1.74
CA LEU A 124 -2.33 -4.80 -0.96
C LEU A 124 -3.38 -4.58 0.13
N ARG A 125 -3.30 -3.46 0.88
CA ARG A 125 -4.29 -3.12 1.90
C ARG A 125 -5.71 -2.98 1.33
N GLU A 126 -5.86 -2.45 0.12
CA GLU A 126 -7.16 -2.25 -0.53
C GLU A 126 -7.73 -3.53 -1.16
N ARG A 127 -6.86 -4.38 -1.75
CA ARG A 127 -7.29 -5.56 -2.51
C ARG A 127 -7.48 -6.81 -1.64
N CYS A 128 -6.67 -6.97 -0.58
CA CYS A 128 -6.70 -8.17 0.25
C CYS A 128 -7.71 -8.02 1.39
N SER A 129 -8.78 -8.80 1.35
CA SER A 129 -9.89 -8.73 2.31
C SER A 129 -9.45 -8.99 3.76
N ASN A 130 -8.55 -9.98 3.98
CA ASN A 130 -7.98 -10.29 5.28
C ASN A 130 -7.20 -9.12 5.89
N ILE A 131 -6.44 -8.41 5.06
CA ILE A 131 -5.68 -7.23 5.49
C ILE A 131 -6.63 -6.08 5.81
N LYS A 132 -7.59 -5.81 4.91
CA LYS A 132 -8.57 -4.74 5.08
C LYS A 132 -9.38 -4.92 6.38
N GLU A 133 -9.85 -6.13 6.65
CA GLU A 133 -10.59 -6.45 7.87
C GLU A 133 -9.75 -6.25 9.14
N ALA A 134 -8.50 -6.75 9.14
CA ALA A 134 -7.59 -6.59 10.26
C ALA A 134 -7.32 -5.10 10.59
N TYR A 135 -7.07 -4.28 9.57
CA TYR A 135 -6.86 -2.83 9.75
C TYR A 135 -8.13 -2.12 10.22
N ALA A 136 -9.31 -2.47 9.70
CA ALA A 136 -10.58 -1.86 10.12
C ALA A 136 -10.83 -2.08 11.62
N ASN A 137 -10.56 -3.28 12.13
CA ASN A 137 -10.72 -3.60 13.54
C ASN A 137 -9.78 -2.82 14.46
N VAL A 138 -8.53 -2.57 14.02
CA VAL A 138 -7.51 -1.89 14.81
C VAL A 138 -7.62 -0.36 14.70
N CYS A 139 -7.96 0.16 13.51
CA CYS A 139 -8.03 1.62 13.28
C CYS A 139 -9.24 2.28 13.95
N SER A 140 -10.34 1.56 14.15
CA SER A 140 -11.55 2.09 14.79
C SER A 140 -11.39 2.39 16.29
N THR A 141 -10.44 1.74 16.97
CA THR A 141 -10.29 1.81 18.43
C THR A 141 -9.34 2.90 18.92
N SER A 142 -8.58 3.57 18.03
CA SER A 142 -7.50 4.49 18.41
C SER A 142 -7.37 5.71 17.49
N GLU A 143 -8.49 6.29 17.07
CA GLU A 143 -8.52 7.39 16.11
C GLU A 143 -7.71 8.61 16.58
N GLN A 144 -7.91 9.04 17.81
CA GLN A 144 -7.22 10.23 18.35
C GLN A 144 -5.70 10.02 18.44
N GLN A 145 -5.27 8.84 18.85
CA GLN A 145 -3.86 8.49 18.92
C GLN A 145 -3.22 8.45 17.51
N ARG A 146 -3.94 7.93 16.52
CA ARG A 146 -3.51 7.94 15.12
C ARG A 146 -3.28 9.36 14.61
N ILE A 147 -4.20 10.29 14.88
CA ILE A 147 -4.07 11.70 14.49
C ILE A 147 -2.83 12.33 15.14
N GLU A 148 -2.59 12.06 16.41
CA GLU A 148 -1.42 12.57 17.13
C GLU A 148 -0.11 12.03 16.54
N GLU A 149 -0.06 10.75 16.20
CA GLU A 149 1.10 10.13 15.55
C GLU A 149 1.41 10.79 14.20
N HIS A 150 0.40 11.01 13.36
CA HIS A 150 0.58 11.71 12.08
C HIS A 150 1.05 13.15 12.28
N ARG A 151 0.55 13.84 13.30
CA ARG A 151 1.01 15.18 13.67
C ARG A 151 2.46 15.19 14.12
N ASN A 152 2.91 14.18 14.85
CA ASN A 152 4.31 14.04 15.26
C ASN A 152 5.24 13.82 14.06
N ILE A 153 4.83 12.98 13.10
CA ILE A 153 5.56 12.79 11.84
C ILE A 153 5.64 14.12 11.07
N PHE A 154 4.50 14.80 10.90
CA PHE A 154 4.45 16.11 10.22
C PHE A 154 5.38 17.13 10.88
N ASN A 155 5.36 17.25 12.21
CA ASN A 155 6.21 18.19 12.95
C ASN A 155 7.70 17.89 12.74
N ALA A 156 8.09 16.63 12.72
CA ALA A 156 9.47 16.21 12.46
C ALA A 156 9.91 16.56 11.02
N LEU A 157 9.04 16.37 10.04
CA LEU A 157 9.28 16.74 8.64
C LEU A 157 9.36 18.27 8.48
N LYS A 158 8.46 19.02 9.14
CA LYS A 158 8.47 20.49 9.16
C LYS A 158 9.74 21.05 9.80
N ALA A 159 10.24 20.38 10.85
CA ALA A 159 11.53 20.70 11.45
C ALA A 159 12.74 20.25 10.62
N ARG A 160 12.50 19.57 9.49
CA ARG A 160 13.55 19.00 8.61
C ARG A 160 14.56 18.14 9.39
N ASN A 161 14.06 17.34 10.32
CA ASN A 161 14.86 16.46 11.18
C ASN A 161 14.68 14.99 10.75
N PRO A 162 15.66 14.40 10.02
CA PRO A 162 15.56 13.03 9.53
C PRO A 162 15.39 11.98 10.62
N GLU A 163 16.15 12.11 11.72
CA GLU A 163 16.09 11.15 12.83
C GLU A 163 14.75 11.19 13.55
N ALA A 164 14.21 12.39 13.80
CA ALA A 164 12.91 12.56 14.41
C ALA A 164 11.79 12.02 13.49
N ALA A 165 11.89 12.28 12.17
CA ALA A 165 10.92 11.79 11.19
C ALA A 165 10.90 10.26 11.11
N ARG A 166 12.10 9.62 11.06
CA ARG A 166 12.23 8.16 11.13
C ARG A 166 11.60 7.61 12.41
N SER A 167 11.99 8.17 13.56
CA SER A 167 11.53 7.70 14.87
C SER A 167 10.02 7.83 15.02
N ALA A 168 9.42 8.94 14.59
CA ALA A 168 7.98 9.16 14.62
C ALA A 168 7.22 8.17 13.71
N MET A 169 7.73 7.92 12.51
CA MET A 169 7.13 6.95 11.58
C MET A 169 7.23 5.51 12.13
N HIS A 170 8.36 5.14 12.70
CA HIS A 170 8.50 3.84 13.36
C HIS A 170 7.57 3.71 14.56
N ALA A 171 7.40 4.75 15.38
CA ALA A 171 6.48 4.73 16.52
C ALA A 171 5.03 4.52 16.06
N HIS A 172 4.61 5.20 14.99
CA HIS A 172 3.31 5.01 14.36
C HIS A 172 3.07 3.56 13.94
N PHE A 173 3.99 2.95 13.20
CA PHE A 173 3.85 1.56 12.76
C PHE A 173 3.98 0.55 13.89
N ASN A 174 4.84 0.79 14.88
CA ASN A 174 4.99 -0.11 16.03
C ASN A 174 3.71 -0.19 16.86
N ARG A 175 3.00 0.93 17.04
CA ARG A 175 1.68 0.88 17.68
C ARG A 175 0.71 0.01 16.88
N LEU A 176 0.68 0.17 15.56
CA LEU A 176 -0.20 -0.60 14.70
C LEU A 176 0.14 -2.09 14.72
N ILE A 177 1.43 -2.44 14.71
CA ILE A 177 1.92 -3.82 14.84
C ILE A 177 1.44 -4.44 16.17
N ASN A 178 1.59 -3.71 17.29
CA ASN A 178 1.15 -4.18 18.61
C ASN A 178 -0.37 -4.39 18.63
N ALA A 179 -1.13 -3.45 18.11
CA ALA A 179 -2.59 -3.56 18.07
C ALA A 179 -3.08 -4.72 17.17
N LEU A 180 -2.39 -5.01 16.06
CA LEU A 180 -2.67 -6.18 15.22
C LEU A 180 -2.34 -7.49 15.95
N PHE A 181 -1.27 -7.49 16.73
CA PHE A 181 -0.89 -8.65 17.55
C PHE A 181 -1.95 -8.92 18.63
N ASP A 182 -2.33 -7.91 19.40
CA ASP A 182 -3.33 -8.01 20.46
C ASP A 182 -4.69 -8.49 19.93
N ALA A 183 -5.10 -7.97 18.76
CA ALA A 183 -6.34 -8.38 18.09
C ALA A 183 -6.30 -9.85 17.63
N SER A 184 -5.15 -10.34 17.17
CA SER A 184 -4.97 -11.72 16.73
C SER A 184 -5.01 -12.69 17.92
N GLU A 185 -4.41 -12.31 19.05
CA GLU A 185 -4.39 -13.09 20.28
C GLU A 185 -5.80 -13.20 20.89
N ALA A 186 -6.56 -12.09 20.90
CA ALA A 186 -7.94 -12.08 21.37
C ALA A 186 -8.83 -13.03 20.55
N LYS A 187 -8.69 -13.02 19.22
CA LYS A 187 -9.42 -13.90 18.32
C LYS A 187 -9.10 -15.39 18.58
N ALA A 188 -7.82 -15.72 18.73
CA ALA A 188 -7.39 -17.08 19.02
C ALA A 188 -7.96 -17.61 20.35
N LEU A 189 -8.09 -16.75 21.36
CA LEU A 189 -8.70 -17.12 22.66
C LEU A 189 -10.23 -17.32 22.59
N GLU A 190 -10.92 -16.67 21.66
CA GLU A 190 -12.36 -16.87 21.43
C GLU A 190 -12.65 -18.19 20.71
N GLU A 191 -11.78 -18.65 19.82
CA GLU A 191 -11.93 -19.91 19.07
C GLU A 191 -11.67 -21.18 19.93
N ILE A 192 -11.09 -21.02 21.11
CA ILE A 192 -10.80 -22.12 22.05
C ILE A 192 -11.97 -22.36 23.06
N LYS A 193 -12.97 -21.49 23.10
CA LYS A 193 -14.15 -21.59 23.99
C LYS A 193 -15.32 -22.31 23.31
#